data_059f0d716cec8d54ed2b9e584f4bbfce
#
_entry.id   059f0d716cec8d54ed2b9e584f4bbfce
#
_cell.length_a   1.000
_cell.length_b   1.000
_cell.length_c   1.000
_cell.angle_alpha   90.00
_cell.angle_beta   90.00
_cell.angle_gamma   90.00
#
_symmetry.space_group_name_H-M   'P 1'
#
loop_
_entity.id
_entity.type
_entity.pdbx_description
1 polymer ?
#
loop_
_entity_poly.entity_id
_entity_poly.type
_entity_poly.pdbx_seq_one_letter_code
_entity_poly.pdbx_strand_id
1 'polypeptide(L)'
;MSPAPDPRSRIVTAAARLLAEDGASAVTTRSVALAAGVQAPAIYRLFGDKDGLLDAVAEHVLAEFVATKTEHAAAEADDDGDPVEDLRASWRVQVAFGLANPALFRLLYASDRDDRSPAVAAGLAVLRARVRRIAAAGRLRVTEERAVAMIRAAGAGAMLTMLSSGGADGESTLPELMLDTVLAAIVTGPPAWADTGSPDVDTPDGRTAEGRAMPLGALQAVRAAAPELPGLTGRERAMLEEWLGRAATAS
;
A
#
# COMPACT_ATOMS: atom_id res chain seq x y z
N MET A 1 12.97 22.57 -25.36
CA MET A 1 14.24 22.22 -24.68
C MET A 1 13.92 22.01 -23.21
N SER A 2 13.91 20.77 -22.73
CA SER A 2 13.76 20.49 -21.30
C SER A 2 15.00 21.02 -20.56
N PRO A 3 14.86 21.67 -19.40
CA PRO A 3 15.99 22.09 -18.59
C PRO A 3 16.84 20.90 -18.20
N ALA A 4 18.17 21.06 -18.18
CA ALA A 4 19.07 20.00 -17.74
C ALA A 4 18.68 19.56 -16.32
N PRO A 5 18.66 18.24 -16.02
CA PRO A 5 18.27 17.76 -14.72
C PRO A 5 19.17 18.36 -13.63
N ASP A 6 18.55 18.75 -12.53
CA ASP A 6 19.20 19.29 -11.34
C ASP A 6 20.35 18.37 -10.87
N PRO A 7 21.50 18.93 -10.42
CA PRO A 7 22.60 18.14 -9.91
C PRO A 7 22.21 17.11 -8.84
N ARG A 8 21.24 17.44 -7.99
CA ARG A 8 20.72 16.51 -6.97
C ARG A 8 20.06 15.29 -7.61
N SER A 9 19.19 15.50 -8.58
CA SER A 9 18.52 14.43 -9.33
C SER A 9 19.51 13.55 -10.08
N ARG A 10 20.51 14.14 -10.74
CA ARG A 10 21.58 13.40 -11.44
C ARG A 10 22.36 12.48 -10.51
N ILE A 11 22.72 12.97 -9.32
CA ILE A 11 23.43 12.20 -8.31
C ILE A 11 22.58 11.03 -7.82
N VAL A 12 21.30 11.27 -7.50
CA VAL A 12 20.38 10.24 -7.00
C VAL A 12 20.15 9.17 -8.07
N THR A 13 19.87 9.56 -9.32
CA THR A 13 19.70 8.61 -10.43
C THR A 13 20.96 7.76 -10.69
N ALA A 14 22.14 8.37 -10.67
CA ALA A 14 23.39 7.64 -10.82
C ALA A 14 23.65 6.66 -9.66
N ALA A 15 23.34 7.06 -8.43
CA ALA A 15 23.48 6.22 -7.26
C ALA A 15 22.43 5.09 -7.23
N ALA A 16 21.20 5.32 -7.67
CA ALA A 16 20.16 4.31 -7.81
C ALA A 16 20.58 3.22 -8.80
N ARG A 17 21.15 3.61 -9.95
CA ARG A 17 21.68 2.67 -10.93
C ARG A 17 22.81 1.82 -10.34
N LEU A 18 23.81 2.41 -9.68
CA LEU A 18 24.88 1.67 -9.03
C LEU A 18 24.36 0.71 -7.95
N LEU A 19 23.32 1.13 -7.21
CA LEU A 19 22.66 0.28 -6.21
C LEU A 19 22.01 -0.96 -6.84
N ALA A 20 21.35 -0.77 -7.97
CA ALA A 20 20.65 -1.84 -8.68
C ALA A 20 21.61 -2.81 -9.39
N GLU A 21 22.67 -2.29 -10.04
CA GLU A 21 23.62 -3.08 -10.81
C GLU A 21 24.64 -3.81 -9.93
N ASP A 22 25.22 -3.11 -8.92
CA ASP A 22 26.40 -3.55 -8.18
C ASP A 22 26.14 -3.67 -6.66
N GLY A 23 24.96 -3.34 -6.19
CA GLY A 23 24.56 -3.41 -4.78
C GLY A 23 25.04 -2.24 -3.91
N ALA A 24 24.69 -2.27 -2.62
CA ALA A 24 24.94 -1.16 -1.69
C ALA A 24 26.43 -0.86 -1.44
N SER A 25 27.31 -1.84 -1.60
CA SER A 25 28.77 -1.66 -1.44
C SER A 25 29.38 -0.81 -2.55
N ALA A 26 28.80 -0.83 -3.75
CA ALA A 26 29.25 -0.04 -4.89
C ALA A 26 28.86 1.45 -4.78
N VAL A 27 27.87 1.78 -3.96
CA VAL A 27 27.43 3.16 -3.73
C VAL A 27 28.41 3.86 -2.77
N THR A 28 29.46 4.40 -3.35
CA THR A 28 30.45 5.23 -2.64
C THR A 28 30.38 6.67 -3.17
N THR A 29 30.76 7.66 -2.35
CA THR A 29 30.78 9.06 -2.81
C THR A 29 31.66 9.24 -4.05
N ARG A 30 32.73 8.45 -4.20
CA ARG A 30 33.63 8.49 -5.36
C ARG A 30 32.98 7.89 -6.61
N SER A 31 32.39 6.69 -6.53
CA SER A 31 31.73 6.05 -7.67
C SER A 31 30.52 6.85 -8.14
N VAL A 32 29.72 7.37 -7.20
CA VAL A 32 28.56 8.20 -7.52
C VAL A 32 28.97 9.53 -8.14
N ALA A 33 30.01 10.21 -7.61
CA ALA A 33 30.52 11.45 -8.19
C ALA A 33 30.98 11.25 -9.64
N LEU A 34 31.71 10.15 -9.91
CA LEU A 34 32.15 9.80 -11.26
C LEU A 34 30.95 9.53 -12.18
N ALA A 35 30.01 8.71 -11.75
CA ALA A 35 28.84 8.32 -12.54
C ALA A 35 27.89 9.51 -12.82
N ALA A 36 27.73 10.44 -11.88
CA ALA A 36 26.91 11.62 -12.01
C ALA A 36 27.60 12.80 -12.73
N GLY A 37 28.91 12.70 -13.00
CA GLY A 37 29.70 13.79 -13.61
C GLY A 37 29.79 15.02 -12.68
N VAL A 38 29.96 14.80 -11.38
CA VAL A 38 30.09 15.86 -10.37
C VAL A 38 31.37 15.68 -9.55
N GLN A 39 31.76 16.72 -8.81
CA GLN A 39 32.86 16.63 -7.85
C GLN A 39 32.37 16.08 -6.51
N ALA A 40 33.12 15.20 -5.84
CA ALA A 40 32.76 14.60 -4.57
C ALA A 40 32.28 15.61 -3.48
N PRO A 41 32.85 16.83 -3.33
CA PRO A 41 32.34 17.82 -2.40
C PRO A 41 30.89 18.25 -2.64
N ALA A 42 30.38 18.12 -3.87
CA ALA A 42 28.98 18.42 -4.16
C ALA A 42 28.03 17.43 -3.50
N ILE A 43 28.41 16.15 -3.39
CA ILE A 43 27.64 15.11 -2.71
C ILE A 43 27.51 15.45 -1.23
N TYR A 44 28.61 15.74 -0.56
CA TYR A 44 28.59 16.13 0.86
C TYR A 44 27.75 17.37 1.12
N ARG A 45 27.81 18.37 0.24
CA ARG A 45 27.02 19.60 0.37
C ARG A 45 25.52 19.34 0.22
N LEU A 46 25.09 18.40 -0.66
CA LEU A 46 23.70 18.15 -0.98
C LEU A 46 23.05 17.10 -0.09
N PHE A 47 23.81 16.16 0.43
CA PHE A 47 23.28 14.99 1.17
C PHE A 47 23.86 14.85 2.58
N GLY A 48 24.87 15.64 2.95
CA GLY A 48 25.55 15.57 4.25
C GLY A 48 26.60 14.48 4.30
N ASP A 49 26.18 13.23 4.20
CA ASP A 49 27.02 12.06 4.29
C ASP A 49 26.56 10.95 3.34
N LYS A 50 27.13 9.74 3.49
CA LYS A 50 26.77 8.56 2.71
C LYS A 50 25.34 8.10 3.05
N ASP A 51 24.94 8.17 4.30
CA ASP A 51 23.64 7.71 4.76
C ASP A 51 22.53 8.62 4.23
N GLY A 52 22.73 9.94 4.23
CA GLY A 52 21.81 10.88 3.61
C GLY A 52 21.70 10.72 2.08
N LEU A 53 22.78 10.32 1.41
CA LEU A 53 22.71 9.93 -0.01
C LEU A 53 21.89 8.66 -0.21
N LEU A 54 22.12 7.61 0.59
CA LEU A 54 21.38 6.36 0.51
C LEU A 54 19.89 6.56 0.82
N ASP A 55 19.56 7.46 1.75
CA ASP A 55 18.18 7.83 2.05
C ASP A 55 17.48 8.49 0.85
N ALA A 56 18.19 9.41 0.19
CA ALA A 56 17.65 10.06 -1.00
C ALA A 56 17.49 9.10 -2.18
N VAL A 57 18.37 8.10 -2.32
CA VAL A 57 18.24 7.03 -3.32
C VAL A 57 17.04 6.13 -3.00
N ALA A 58 16.89 5.72 -1.75
CA ALA A 58 15.78 4.90 -1.31
C ALA A 58 14.44 5.59 -1.56
N GLU A 59 14.33 6.87 -1.20
CA GLU A 59 13.14 7.67 -1.45
C GLU A 59 12.83 7.78 -2.94
N HIS A 60 13.82 8.01 -3.79
CA HIS A 60 13.66 8.15 -5.23
C HIS A 60 13.13 6.85 -5.87
N VAL A 61 13.80 5.72 -5.61
CA VAL A 61 13.40 4.42 -6.19
C VAL A 61 12.01 3.99 -5.69
N LEU A 62 11.72 4.23 -4.41
CA LEU A 62 10.41 3.94 -3.86
C LEU A 62 9.33 4.86 -4.44
N ALA A 63 9.63 6.15 -4.64
CA ALA A 63 8.69 7.11 -5.22
C ALA A 63 8.31 6.73 -6.66
N GLU A 64 9.27 6.32 -7.48
CA GLU A 64 9.01 5.83 -8.85
C GLU A 64 8.12 4.58 -8.83
N PHE A 65 8.43 3.62 -7.97
CA PHE A 65 7.61 2.42 -7.80
C PHE A 65 6.18 2.74 -7.36
N VAL A 66 6.01 3.63 -6.38
CA VAL A 66 4.70 4.04 -5.87
C VAL A 66 3.91 4.83 -6.92
N ALA A 67 4.55 5.66 -7.73
CA ALA A 67 3.89 6.36 -8.83
C ALA A 67 3.26 5.37 -9.81
N THR A 68 3.99 4.34 -10.24
CA THR A 68 3.47 3.25 -11.08
C THR A 68 2.28 2.54 -10.42
N LYS A 69 2.37 2.24 -9.11
CA LYS A 69 1.26 1.61 -8.36
C LYS A 69 0.03 2.51 -8.29
N THR A 70 0.23 3.82 -8.17
CA THR A 70 -0.86 4.79 -8.11
C THR A 70 -1.62 4.86 -9.44
N GLU A 71 -0.88 4.85 -10.56
CA GLU A 71 -1.47 4.80 -11.90
C GLU A 71 -2.32 3.52 -12.11
N HIS A 72 -1.79 2.36 -11.71
CA HIS A 72 -2.56 1.10 -11.77
C HIS A 72 -3.79 1.14 -10.86
N ALA A 73 -3.66 1.64 -9.62
CA ALA A 73 -4.78 1.73 -8.70
C ALA A 73 -5.88 2.68 -9.21
N ALA A 74 -5.52 3.75 -9.92
CA ALA A 74 -6.49 4.64 -10.55
C ALA A 74 -7.23 3.94 -11.69
N ALA A 75 -6.53 3.17 -12.54
CA ALA A 75 -7.15 2.39 -13.60
C ALA A 75 -8.08 1.29 -13.05
N GLU A 76 -7.69 0.61 -11.96
CA GLU A 76 -8.51 -0.40 -11.27
C GLU A 76 -9.76 0.21 -10.60
N ALA A 77 -9.72 1.49 -10.21
CA ALA A 77 -10.86 2.15 -9.57
C ALA A 77 -12.05 2.35 -10.52
N ASP A 78 -11.78 2.44 -11.83
CA ASP A 78 -12.78 2.58 -12.89
C ASP A 78 -13.26 1.21 -13.43
N ASP A 79 -12.71 0.09 -12.93
CA ASP A 79 -13.05 -1.26 -13.33
C ASP A 79 -13.97 -1.93 -12.30
N ASP A 80 -14.98 -2.69 -12.78
CA ASP A 80 -15.88 -3.51 -11.96
C ASP A 80 -15.23 -4.81 -11.44
N GLY A 81 -13.89 -4.89 -11.45
CA GLY A 81 -13.12 -6.03 -10.98
C GLY A 81 -13.29 -6.34 -9.49
N ASP A 82 -12.95 -7.58 -9.07
CA ASP A 82 -12.99 -7.98 -7.68
C ASP A 82 -11.90 -7.23 -6.86
N PRO A 83 -12.25 -6.37 -5.90
CA PRO A 83 -11.29 -5.59 -5.13
C PRO A 83 -10.33 -6.45 -4.28
N VAL A 84 -10.66 -7.72 -4.02
CA VAL A 84 -9.76 -8.65 -3.32
C VAL A 84 -8.69 -9.16 -4.27
N GLU A 85 -9.06 -9.46 -5.53
CA GLU A 85 -8.09 -9.86 -6.56
C GLU A 85 -7.15 -8.70 -6.93
N ASP A 86 -7.64 -7.46 -6.98
CA ASP A 86 -6.81 -6.26 -7.16
C ASP A 86 -5.78 -6.10 -6.03
N LEU A 87 -6.19 -6.38 -4.80
CA LEU A 87 -5.26 -6.40 -3.67
C LEU A 87 -4.21 -7.51 -3.82
N ARG A 88 -4.61 -8.71 -4.27
CA ARG A 88 -3.69 -9.83 -4.56
C ARG A 88 -2.68 -9.48 -5.66
N ALA A 89 -3.15 -8.90 -6.74
CA ALA A 89 -2.29 -8.43 -7.83
C ALA A 89 -1.26 -7.41 -7.34
N SER A 90 -1.72 -6.41 -6.59
CA SER A 90 -0.84 -5.40 -5.99
C SER A 90 0.17 -5.99 -5.01
N TRP A 91 -0.22 -7.02 -4.26
CA TRP A 91 0.69 -7.74 -3.36
C TRP A 91 1.81 -8.43 -4.12
N ARG A 92 1.50 -9.17 -5.21
CA ARG A 92 2.51 -9.82 -6.05
C ARG A 92 3.51 -8.82 -6.62
N VAL A 93 3.02 -7.67 -7.09
CA VAL A 93 3.89 -6.57 -7.57
C VAL A 93 4.79 -6.04 -6.46
N GLN A 94 4.28 -5.89 -5.23
CA GLN A 94 5.05 -5.43 -4.08
C GLN A 94 6.14 -6.45 -3.69
N VAL A 95 5.82 -7.74 -3.68
CA VAL A 95 6.77 -8.82 -3.39
C VAL A 95 7.87 -8.86 -4.47
N ALA A 96 7.48 -8.86 -5.74
CA ALA A 96 8.44 -8.85 -6.85
C ALA A 96 9.40 -7.66 -6.80
N PHE A 97 8.89 -6.46 -6.49
CA PHE A 97 9.72 -5.27 -6.29
C PHE A 97 10.71 -5.44 -5.13
N GLY A 98 10.25 -5.95 -3.98
CA GLY A 98 11.11 -6.17 -2.83
C GLY A 98 12.22 -7.19 -3.09
N LEU A 99 11.91 -8.28 -3.81
CA LEU A 99 12.89 -9.29 -4.21
C LEU A 99 13.89 -8.77 -5.24
N ALA A 100 13.46 -7.93 -6.17
CA ALA A 100 14.33 -7.28 -7.14
C ALA A 100 15.24 -6.21 -6.50
N ASN A 101 14.85 -5.67 -5.33
CA ASN A 101 15.55 -4.57 -4.66
C ASN A 101 15.90 -4.90 -3.19
N PRO A 102 16.62 -6.00 -2.89
CA PRO A 102 16.86 -6.46 -1.53
C PRO A 102 17.66 -5.46 -0.67
N ALA A 103 18.60 -4.74 -1.27
CA ALA A 103 19.39 -3.73 -0.60
C ALA A 103 18.53 -2.53 -0.17
N LEU A 104 17.64 -2.08 -1.05
CA LEU A 104 16.67 -1.03 -0.77
C LEU A 104 15.71 -1.45 0.35
N PHE A 105 15.19 -2.67 0.27
CA PHE A 105 14.24 -3.18 1.27
C PHE A 105 14.89 -3.25 2.65
N ARG A 106 16.12 -3.77 2.75
CA ARG A 106 16.87 -3.79 4.01
C ARG A 106 17.12 -2.37 4.55
N LEU A 107 17.43 -1.41 3.67
CA LEU A 107 17.63 -0.03 4.07
C LEU A 107 16.37 0.61 4.64
N LEU A 108 15.21 0.38 4.04
CA LEU A 108 13.92 0.89 4.51
C LEU A 108 13.52 0.32 5.87
N TYR A 109 13.77 -0.97 6.11
CA TYR A 109 13.38 -1.64 7.36
C TYR A 109 14.46 -1.64 8.46
N ALA A 110 15.71 -1.25 8.14
CA ALA A 110 16.81 -1.21 9.13
C ALA A 110 16.81 0.07 9.99
N SER A 111 15.96 1.03 9.72
CA SER A 111 15.97 2.32 10.42
C SER A 111 14.55 2.84 10.65
N ASP A 112 14.36 3.66 11.68
CA ASP A 112 13.13 4.43 12.02
C ASP A 112 12.71 5.43 10.91
N ARG A 113 13.02 5.11 9.64
CA ARG A 113 12.78 5.97 8.47
C ARG A 113 11.34 5.87 7.95
N ASP A 114 10.62 4.82 8.34
CA ASP A 114 9.28 4.49 7.84
C ASP A 114 8.31 5.68 8.00
N ASP A 115 8.37 6.36 9.15
CA ASP A 115 7.43 7.45 9.46
C ASP A 115 7.75 8.79 8.76
N ARG A 116 8.91 8.94 8.11
CA ARG A 116 9.35 10.21 7.51
C ARG A 116 9.43 10.21 5.99
N SER A 117 9.27 9.05 5.34
CA SER A 117 9.37 8.93 3.89
C SER A 117 8.05 9.29 3.22
N PRO A 118 8.01 10.37 2.39
CA PRO A 118 6.84 10.69 1.58
C PRO A 118 6.42 9.54 0.65
N ALA A 119 7.37 8.78 0.10
CA ALA A 119 7.07 7.65 -0.76
C ALA A 119 6.43 6.48 0.01
N VAL A 120 6.87 6.20 1.25
CA VAL A 120 6.20 5.23 2.13
C VAL A 120 4.78 5.68 2.44
N ALA A 121 4.58 6.95 2.78
CA ALA A 121 3.26 7.50 3.05
C ALA A 121 2.33 7.40 1.82
N ALA A 122 2.83 7.68 0.62
CA ALA A 122 2.08 7.55 -0.63
C ALA A 122 1.73 6.07 -0.92
N GLY A 123 2.68 5.14 -0.74
CA GLY A 123 2.43 3.70 -0.87
C GLY A 123 1.36 3.19 0.10
N LEU A 124 1.37 3.72 1.32
CA LEU A 124 0.35 3.41 2.32
C LEU A 124 -1.03 3.98 1.92
N ALA A 125 -1.09 5.15 1.29
CA ALA A 125 -2.33 5.71 0.76
C ALA A 125 -2.93 4.81 -0.34
N VAL A 126 -2.11 4.26 -1.23
CA VAL A 126 -2.55 3.28 -2.24
C VAL A 126 -3.14 2.02 -1.59
N LEU A 127 -2.47 1.48 -0.55
CA LEU A 127 -3.01 0.33 0.18
C LEU A 127 -4.34 0.64 0.86
N ARG A 128 -4.46 1.81 1.51
CA ARG A 128 -5.71 2.26 2.14
C ARG A 128 -6.85 2.39 1.12
N ALA A 129 -6.58 2.91 -0.07
CA ALA A 129 -7.57 3.01 -1.14
C ALA A 129 -8.10 1.62 -1.56
N ARG A 130 -7.22 0.61 -1.71
CA ARG A 130 -7.64 -0.77 -2.00
C ARG A 130 -8.46 -1.41 -0.87
N VAL A 131 -8.04 -1.24 0.39
CA VAL A 131 -8.79 -1.73 1.54
C VAL A 131 -10.16 -1.06 1.62
N ARG A 132 -10.27 0.24 1.32
CA ARG A 132 -11.53 0.96 1.24
C ARG A 132 -12.45 0.40 0.16
N ARG A 133 -11.94 -0.02 -1.02
CA ARG A 133 -12.76 -0.68 -2.05
C ARG A 133 -13.33 -2.01 -1.54
N ILE A 134 -12.55 -2.82 -0.81
CA ILE A 134 -13.04 -4.04 -0.16
C ILE A 134 -14.12 -3.72 0.88
N ALA A 135 -13.95 -2.64 1.65
CA ALA A 135 -14.94 -2.18 2.62
C ALA A 135 -16.22 -1.70 1.92
N ALA A 136 -16.11 -0.91 0.85
CA ALA A 136 -17.25 -0.43 0.06
C ALA A 136 -18.06 -1.58 -0.56
N ALA A 137 -17.38 -2.67 -0.96
CA ALA A 137 -18.04 -3.91 -1.39
C ALA A 137 -18.67 -4.72 -0.23
N GLY A 138 -18.65 -4.23 1.01
CA GLY A 138 -19.22 -4.92 2.18
C GLY A 138 -18.48 -6.17 2.61
N ARG A 139 -17.25 -6.38 2.10
CA ARG A 139 -16.49 -7.63 2.28
C ARG A 139 -15.46 -7.56 3.40
N LEU A 140 -15.32 -6.44 4.11
CA LEU A 140 -14.36 -6.30 5.19
C LEU A 140 -15.01 -6.66 6.54
N ARG A 141 -14.37 -7.56 7.30
CA ARG A 141 -14.87 -8.00 8.62
C ARG A 141 -14.12 -7.37 9.81
N VAL A 142 -13.15 -6.52 9.54
CA VAL A 142 -12.40 -5.76 10.53
C VAL A 142 -12.38 -4.28 10.12
N THR A 143 -11.87 -3.37 10.97
CA THR A 143 -11.72 -1.97 10.56
C THR A 143 -10.67 -1.82 9.46
N GLU A 144 -10.77 -0.77 8.63
CA GLU A 144 -9.81 -0.49 7.56
C GLU A 144 -8.38 -0.36 8.12
N GLU A 145 -8.23 0.34 9.25
CA GLU A 145 -6.94 0.53 9.91
C GLU A 145 -6.32 -0.80 10.34
N ARG A 146 -7.13 -1.70 10.89
CA ARG A 146 -6.67 -3.05 11.29
C ARG A 146 -6.29 -3.89 10.09
N ALA A 147 -7.08 -3.86 9.02
CA ALA A 147 -6.76 -4.56 7.78
C ALA A 147 -5.43 -4.09 7.18
N VAL A 148 -5.24 -2.77 7.08
CA VAL A 148 -3.99 -2.16 6.60
C VAL A 148 -2.80 -2.59 7.46
N ALA A 149 -2.94 -2.55 8.80
CA ALA A 149 -1.88 -2.96 9.72
C ALA A 149 -1.51 -4.45 9.54
N MET A 150 -2.50 -5.33 9.42
CA MET A 150 -2.28 -6.78 9.23
C MET A 150 -1.59 -7.07 7.90
N ILE A 151 -2.03 -6.46 6.79
CA ILE A 151 -1.42 -6.62 5.47
C ILE A 151 0.03 -6.13 5.48
N ARG A 152 0.31 -4.97 6.06
CA ARG A 152 1.68 -4.44 6.18
C ARG A 152 2.58 -5.36 6.99
N ALA A 153 2.12 -5.81 8.16
CA ALA A 153 2.90 -6.69 9.03
C ALA A 153 3.24 -8.02 8.34
N ALA A 154 2.26 -8.62 7.66
CA ALA A 154 2.47 -9.85 6.90
C ALA A 154 3.48 -9.66 5.76
N GLY A 155 3.36 -8.55 5.00
CA GLY A 155 4.28 -8.24 3.90
C GLY A 155 5.71 -7.99 4.37
N ALA A 156 5.88 -7.19 5.41
CA ALA A 156 7.18 -6.93 6.01
C ALA A 156 7.81 -8.21 6.55
N GLY A 157 7.05 -9.01 7.31
CA GLY A 157 7.51 -10.27 7.89
C GLY A 157 7.93 -11.29 6.82
N ALA A 158 7.10 -11.51 5.81
CA ALA A 158 7.40 -12.42 4.71
C ALA A 158 8.69 -12.00 3.98
N MET A 159 8.81 -10.71 3.62
CA MET A 159 9.97 -10.19 2.91
C MET A 159 11.25 -10.27 3.73
N LEU A 160 11.22 -9.88 5.02
CA LEU A 160 12.39 -9.98 5.90
C LEU A 160 12.84 -11.43 6.05
N THR A 161 11.92 -12.36 6.20
CA THR A 161 12.20 -13.80 6.29
C THR A 161 12.89 -14.30 5.01
N MET A 162 12.33 -14.00 3.83
CA MET A 162 12.92 -14.41 2.56
C MET A 162 14.32 -13.83 2.34
N LEU A 163 14.50 -12.53 2.63
CA LEU A 163 15.81 -11.87 2.47
C LEU A 163 16.85 -12.36 3.48
N SER A 164 16.42 -12.87 4.64
CA SER A 164 17.30 -13.44 5.66
C SER A 164 17.73 -14.87 5.31
N SER A 165 16.88 -15.63 4.65
CA SER A 165 17.16 -17.02 4.22
C SER A 165 18.07 -17.09 2.98
N GLY A 166 18.62 -15.97 2.53
CA GLY A 166 19.55 -15.93 1.38
C GLY A 166 18.86 -15.85 0.02
N GLY A 167 17.56 -15.72 -0.03
CA GLY A 167 16.82 -15.57 -1.30
C GLY A 167 16.89 -16.83 -2.21
N ALA A 168 17.36 -17.97 -1.68
CA ALA A 168 17.75 -19.11 -2.48
C ALA A 168 16.55 -19.87 -3.11
N ASP A 169 15.35 -19.70 -2.58
CA ASP A 169 14.17 -20.38 -3.10
C ASP A 169 13.25 -19.37 -3.80
N GLY A 170 13.55 -19.07 -5.06
CA GLY A 170 12.69 -18.25 -5.94
C GLY A 170 11.27 -18.85 -6.12
N GLU A 171 11.00 -19.98 -5.51
CA GLU A 171 9.71 -20.67 -5.43
C GLU A 171 9.06 -20.59 -4.04
N SER A 172 9.55 -19.71 -3.14
CA SER A 172 8.94 -19.58 -1.83
C SER A 172 7.50 -19.05 -1.95
N THR A 173 6.56 -19.87 -1.56
CA THR A 173 5.12 -19.53 -1.48
C THR A 173 4.77 -18.76 -0.21
N LEU A 174 5.75 -18.40 0.61
CA LEU A 174 5.53 -17.75 1.90
C LEU A 174 4.75 -16.43 1.79
N PRO A 175 5.06 -15.51 0.85
CA PRO A 175 4.29 -14.29 0.72
C PRO A 175 2.82 -14.53 0.39
N GLU A 176 2.52 -15.48 -0.49
CA GLU A 176 1.17 -15.86 -0.88
C GLU A 176 0.41 -16.49 0.29
N LEU A 177 1.03 -17.41 1.02
CA LEU A 177 0.44 -18.02 2.21
C LEU A 177 0.15 -16.99 3.32
N MET A 178 1.06 -16.04 3.52
CA MET A 178 0.85 -14.95 4.47
C MET A 178 -0.32 -14.06 4.07
N LEU A 179 -0.42 -13.71 2.78
CA LEU A 179 -1.56 -12.94 2.28
C LEU A 179 -2.86 -13.71 2.43
N ASP A 180 -2.90 -15.00 2.04
CA ASP A 180 -4.09 -15.84 2.16
C ASP A 180 -4.57 -15.95 3.61
N THR A 181 -3.63 -16.11 4.54
CA THR A 181 -3.93 -16.14 5.98
C THR A 181 -4.55 -14.82 6.44
N VAL A 182 -3.99 -13.68 6.02
CA VAL A 182 -4.53 -12.38 6.37
C VAL A 182 -5.89 -12.17 5.73
N LEU A 183 -6.06 -12.48 4.44
CA LEU A 183 -7.34 -12.32 3.75
C LEU A 183 -8.42 -13.19 4.39
N ALA A 184 -8.14 -14.43 4.77
CA ALA A 184 -9.08 -15.28 5.50
C ALA A 184 -9.54 -14.66 6.82
N ALA A 185 -8.66 -13.87 7.47
CA ALA A 185 -8.98 -13.21 8.73
C ALA A 185 -9.76 -11.89 8.54
N ILE A 186 -9.54 -11.15 7.45
CA ILE A 186 -10.08 -9.79 7.28
C ILE A 186 -11.22 -9.67 6.27
N VAL A 187 -11.40 -10.66 5.36
CA VAL A 187 -12.37 -10.58 4.27
C VAL A 187 -13.46 -11.64 4.42
N THR A 188 -14.70 -11.26 4.13
CA THR A 188 -15.82 -12.20 3.92
C THR A 188 -15.94 -12.55 2.43
N GLY A 189 -16.63 -13.67 2.12
CA GLY A 189 -17.08 -13.93 0.76
C GLY A 189 -17.97 -12.78 0.22
N PRO A 190 -18.30 -12.76 -1.08
CA PRO A 190 -19.23 -11.78 -1.62
C PRO A 190 -20.51 -11.76 -0.78
N PRO A 191 -21.07 -10.58 -0.47
CA PRO A 191 -22.29 -10.52 0.32
C PRO A 191 -23.43 -11.19 -0.44
N ALA A 192 -24.30 -11.89 0.29
CA ALA A 192 -25.40 -12.68 -0.30
C ALA A 192 -26.34 -11.85 -1.20
N TRP A 193 -26.35 -10.51 -1.06
CA TRP A 193 -27.11 -9.62 -1.93
C TRP A 193 -26.43 -9.35 -3.29
N ALA A 194 -25.13 -9.65 -3.45
CA ALA A 194 -24.41 -9.47 -4.71
C ALA A 194 -24.77 -10.54 -5.76
N ASP A 195 -25.27 -11.70 -5.32
CA ASP A 195 -25.72 -12.80 -6.18
C ASP A 195 -27.22 -12.72 -6.57
N THR A 196 -27.96 -11.74 -6.06
CA THR A 196 -29.35 -11.56 -6.41
C THR A 196 -29.47 -10.66 -7.63
N GLY A 197 -29.51 -11.27 -8.84
CA GLY A 197 -30.31 -10.70 -9.92
C GLY A 197 -31.69 -10.36 -9.34
N SER A 198 -32.13 -9.10 -9.48
CA SER A 198 -33.34 -8.45 -8.96
C SER A 198 -34.17 -9.28 -7.98
N PRO A 199 -34.28 -8.91 -6.72
CA PRO A 199 -35.21 -9.59 -5.85
C PRO A 199 -36.63 -9.35 -6.42
N ASP A 200 -37.31 -10.42 -6.77
CA ASP A 200 -38.76 -10.40 -6.80
C ASP A 200 -39.22 -9.91 -5.43
N VAL A 201 -39.83 -8.72 -5.44
CA VAL A 201 -40.42 -8.12 -4.26
C VAL A 201 -41.70 -8.89 -4.00
N ASP A 202 -41.62 -10.01 -3.34
CA ASP A 202 -42.72 -10.64 -2.68
C ASP A 202 -42.47 -10.61 -1.17
N THR A 203 -42.93 -9.51 -0.57
CA THR A 203 -43.02 -9.40 0.87
C THR A 203 -44.38 -9.94 1.28
N PRO A 204 -44.44 -10.92 2.18
CA PRO A 204 -45.02 -10.56 3.45
C PRO A 204 -44.52 -11.37 4.64
N ASP A 205 -43.86 -10.76 5.56
CA ASP A 205 -44.14 -11.05 6.97
C ASP A 205 -43.61 -9.89 7.82
N GLY A 206 -44.57 -9.13 8.34
CA GLY A 206 -44.34 -8.04 9.28
C GLY A 206 -43.76 -8.53 10.61
N ARG A 207 -42.52 -9.02 10.57
CA ARG A 207 -41.72 -9.14 11.78
C ARG A 207 -40.82 -7.92 11.86
N THR A 208 -41.22 -6.98 12.70
CA THR A 208 -40.43 -5.89 13.20
C THR A 208 -39.02 -6.42 13.55
N ALA A 209 -38.01 -5.85 12.89
CA ALA A 209 -36.60 -6.13 13.18
C ALA A 209 -36.24 -5.48 14.52
N GLU A 210 -36.76 -6.01 15.61
CA GLU A 210 -36.32 -5.64 16.96
C GLU A 210 -34.89 -6.19 17.18
N GLY A 211 -33.93 -5.29 17.26
CA GLY A 211 -32.65 -5.56 17.92
C GLY A 211 -31.56 -6.32 17.13
N ARG A 212 -31.64 -6.46 15.80
CA ARG A 212 -30.57 -7.10 15.05
C ARG A 212 -29.45 -6.09 14.81
N ALA A 213 -28.34 -6.24 15.54
CA ALA A 213 -27.14 -5.46 15.30
C ALA A 213 -26.72 -5.58 13.81
N MET A 214 -26.44 -4.45 13.17
CA MET A 214 -25.98 -4.42 11.78
C MET A 214 -24.65 -5.15 11.67
N PRO A 215 -24.46 -6.08 10.71
CA PRO A 215 -23.19 -6.76 10.52
C PRO A 215 -22.07 -5.75 10.29
N LEU A 216 -20.88 -6.00 10.85
CA LEU A 216 -19.72 -5.10 10.75
C LEU A 216 -19.40 -4.77 9.29
N GLY A 217 -19.49 -5.74 8.37
CA GLY A 217 -19.29 -5.51 6.94
C GLY A 217 -20.26 -4.48 6.35
N ALA A 218 -21.55 -4.49 6.75
CA ALA A 218 -22.51 -3.50 6.30
C ALA A 218 -22.21 -2.10 6.87
N LEU A 219 -21.78 -2.00 8.14
CA LEU A 219 -21.31 -0.75 8.75
C LEU A 219 -20.11 -0.18 8.00
N GLN A 220 -19.15 -1.03 7.64
CA GLN A 220 -17.94 -0.64 6.88
C GLN A 220 -18.31 -0.17 5.47
N ALA A 221 -19.24 -0.85 4.78
CA ALA A 221 -19.70 -0.45 3.45
C ALA A 221 -20.35 0.95 3.47
N VAL A 222 -21.25 1.20 4.43
CA VAL A 222 -21.88 2.53 4.58
C VAL A 222 -20.86 3.60 4.93
N ARG A 223 -19.90 3.29 5.81
CA ARG A 223 -18.82 4.22 6.16
C ARG A 223 -17.94 4.57 4.96
N ALA A 224 -17.56 3.59 4.15
CA ALA A 224 -16.76 3.80 2.95
C ALA A 224 -17.49 4.65 1.89
N ALA A 225 -18.82 4.51 1.78
CA ALA A 225 -19.65 5.29 0.87
C ALA A 225 -20.01 6.69 1.41
N ALA A 226 -19.86 6.95 2.71
CA ALA A 226 -20.29 8.20 3.35
C ALA A 226 -19.79 9.48 2.68
N PRO A 227 -18.51 9.58 2.19
CA PRO A 227 -18.00 10.78 1.52
C PRO A 227 -18.78 11.15 0.24
N GLU A 228 -19.38 10.16 -0.44
CA GLU A 228 -19.99 10.30 -1.75
C GLU A 228 -21.51 10.31 -1.70
N LEU A 229 -22.13 10.17 -0.52
CA LEU A 229 -23.58 10.13 -0.38
C LEU A 229 -24.22 11.42 -0.88
N PRO A 230 -25.16 11.34 -1.84
CA PRO A 230 -25.89 12.50 -2.34
C PRO A 230 -26.82 13.07 -1.28
N GLY A 231 -27.06 14.38 -1.33
CA GLY A 231 -27.99 15.07 -0.42
C GLY A 231 -27.43 15.44 0.96
N LEU A 232 -26.21 15.02 1.30
CA LEU A 232 -25.54 15.41 2.54
C LEU A 232 -24.54 16.54 2.30
N THR A 233 -24.47 17.47 3.25
CA THR A 233 -23.41 18.49 3.31
C THR A 233 -22.07 17.84 3.72
N GLY A 234 -20.94 18.50 3.43
CA GLY A 234 -19.63 17.99 3.84
C GLY A 234 -19.50 17.74 5.35
N ARG A 235 -20.19 18.57 6.18
CA ARG A 235 -20.20 18.40 7.64
C ARG A 235 -21.01 17.18 8.09
N GLU A 236 -22.13 16.93 7.44
CA GLU A 236 -22.97 15.76 7.74
C GLU A 236 -22.28 14.47 7.33
N ARG A 237 -21.57 14.44 6.20
CA ARG A 237 -20.75 13.29 5.79
C ARG A 237 -19.65 12.98 6.81
N ALA A 238 -18.90 13.98 7.25
CA ALA A 238 -17.86 13.81 8.25
C ALA A 238 -18.43 13.27 9.59
N MET A 239 -19.60 13.76 10.01
CA MET A 239 -20.26 13.32 11.24
C MET A 239 -20.75 11.87 11.10
N LEU A 240 -21.29 11.49 9.93
CA LEU A 240 -21.70 10.12 9.64
C LEU A 240 -20.53 9.15 9.67
N GLU A 241 -19.40 9.51 9.07
CA GLU A 241 -18.15 8.72 9.12
C GLU A 241 -17.68 8.49 10.56
N GLU A 242 -17.73 9.53 11.38
CA GLU A 242 -17.33 9.45 12.80
C GLU A 242 -18.27 8.51 13.59
N TRP A 243 -19.59 8.62 13.40
CA TRP A 243 -20.56 7.79 14.10
C TRP A 243 -20.45 6.32 13.71
N LEU A 244 -20.33 6.03 12.41
CA LEU A 244 -20.14 4.67 11.91
C LEU A 244 -18.78 4.08 12.34
N GLY A 245 -17.73 4.89 12.42
CA GLY A 245 -16.43 4.49 12.97
C GLY A 245 -16.53 4.07 14.43
N ARG A 246 -17.21 4.83 15.27
CA ARG A 246 -17.44 4.47 16.67
C ARG A 246 -18.29 3.20 16.83
N ALA A 247 -19.34 3.05 16.01
CA ALA A 247 -20.16 1.85 16.03
C ALA A 247 -19.38 0.59 15.64
N ALA A 248 -18.49 0.70 14.65
CA ALA A 248 -17.65 -0.41 14.19
C ALA A 248 -16.56 -0.84 15.22
N THR A 249 -16.15 0.04 16.13
CA THR A 249 -15.18 -0.28 17.19
C THR A 249 -15.86 -0.82 18.46
N ALA A 250 -17.16 -0.65 18.59
CA ALA A 250 -17.95 -1.12 19.75
C ALA A 250 -18.55 -2.53 19.55
N SER A 251 -18.42 -3.10 18.34
CA SER A 251 -18.89 -4.43 17.95
C SER A 251 -17.76 -5.43 18.01
#